data_26775dff68f4f1f781df8eb99afca446
#
_entry.id   26775dff68f4f1f781df8eb99afca446
#
_cell.length_a   1.000
_cell.length_b   1.000
_cell.length_c   1.000
_cell.angle_alpha   90.00
_cell.angle_beta   90.00
_cell.angle_gamma   90.00
#
_symmetry.space_group_name_H-M   'P 1'
#
loop_
_entity.id
_entity.type
_entity.pdbx_description
1 polymer ?
#
loop_
_entity_poly.entity_id
_entity_poly.type
_entity_poly.pdbx_seq_one_letter_code
_entity_poly.pdbx_strand_id
1 'polypeptide(L)'
;MLSRIRGLVVLIQFSITVAIVVVAMYLFRNKTHEIIKVWMKIQIFLLGIKLEIEGSVDESCDMVVMNHQSLLDIIIMEHIHAKNLAWVAKKEITDLFFFGHIIKAPRMISIDRDNKAGIIHLLKEAKDRLSKGRPIAMFPEGTRSNGEEMLDFKPGAQMIANKLKLKIQPAIILNTRNILDSKSLKQKPGVVKVIFLEPVQAEKGTTWFEDLEQHMKEVFQEESKKNVS
;
A
#
# COMPACT_ATOMS: atom_id res chain seq x y z
N MET A 1 2.14 15.08 -24.65
CA MET A 1 3.57 15.42 -24.50
C MET A 1 3.89 15.90 -23.08
N LEU A 2 3.21 16.90 -22.54
CA LEU A 2 3.47 17.48 -21.20
C LEU A 2 3.45 16.45 -20.04
N SER A 3 2.46 15.53 -20.03
CA SER A 3 2.35 14.50 -18.98
C SER A 3 3.51 13.50 -18.94
N ARG A 4 4.12 13.20 -20.08
CA ARG A 4 5.32 12.34 -20.16
C ARG A 4 6.57 13.08 -19.70
N ILE A 5 6.71 14.36 -20.03
CA ILE A 5 7.82 15.20 -19.52
C ILE A 5 7.74 15.28 -17.99
N ARG A 6 6.55 15.55 -17.47
CA ARG A 6 6.32 15.53 -16.01
C ARG A 6 6.64 14.16 -15.41
N GLY A 7 6.21 13.06 -16.04
CA GLY A 7 6.52 11.71 -15.59
C GLY A 7 8.02 11.42 -15.52
N LEU A 8 8.80 11.88 -16.50
CA LEU A 8 10.26 11.74 -16.48
C LEU A 8 10.89 12.57 -15.34
N VAL A 9 10.46 13.82 -15.18
CA VAL A 9 10.92 14.70 -14.09
C VAL A 9 10.61 14.06 -12.73
N VAL A 10 9.40 13.52 -12.57
CA VAL A 10 8.98 12.81 -11.34
C VAL A 10 9.83 11.56 -11.11
N LEU A 11 10.13 10.77 -12.15
CA LEU A 11 10.99 9.59 -12.01
C LEU A 11 12.38 9.98 -11.49
N ILE A 12 13.00 11.01 -12.06
CA ILE A 12 14.33 11.49 -11.64
C ILE A 12 14.26 12.02 -10.21
N GLN A 13 13.29 12.90 -9.91
CA GLN A 13 13.08 13.47 -8.58
C GLN A 13 12.85 12.37 -7.54
N PHE A 14 12.01 11.38 -7.87
CA PHE A 14 11.70 10.25 -6.98
C PHE A 14 12.95 9.42 -6.70
N SER A 15 13.74 9.11 -7.73
CA SER A 15 14.99 8.34 -7.59
C SER A 15 15.99 9.05 -6.68
N ILE A 16 16.17 10.37 -6.85
CA ILE A 16 17.07 11.18 -6.03
C ILE A 16 16.57 11.22 -4.58
N THR A 17 15.28 11.50 -4.39
CA THR A 17 14.73 11.63 -3.03
C THR A 17 14.66 10.29 -2.28
N VAL A 18 14.41 9.18 -2.98
CA VAL A 18 14.53 7.82 -2.40
C VAL A 18 15.96 7.58 -1.91
N ALA A 19 16.99 7.98 -2.70
CA ALA A 19 18.37 7.86 -2.28
C ALA A 19 18.64 8.60 -0.98
N ILE A 20 18.21 9.85 -0.90
CA ILE A 20 18.37 10.69 0.29
C ILE A 20 17.67 10.07 1.50
N VAL A 21 16.42 9.60 1.32
CA VAL A 21 15.62 9.00 2.39
C VAL A 21 16.25 7.69 2.88
N VAL A 22 16.73 6.85 1.97
CA VAL A 22 17.42 5.61 2.35
C VAL A 22 18.66 5.91 3.19
N VAL A 23 19.50 6.87 2.79
CA VAL A 23 20.64 7.28 3.57
C VAL A 23 20.22 7.81 4.94
N ALA A 24 19.22 8.70 4.99
CA ALA A 24 18.69 9.25 6.23
C ALA A 24 18.16 8.16 7.18
N MET A 25 17.44 7.15 6.66
CA MET A 25 16.97 6.02 7.46
C MET A 25 18.10 5.18 8.08
N TYR A 26 19.24 5.03 7.39
CA TYR A 26 20.40 4.33 7.94
C TYR A 26 21.17 5.15 8.97
N LEU A 27 21.23 6.47 8.79
CA LEU A 27 21.87 7.39 9.75
C LEU A 27 21.01 7.57 11.02
N PHE A 28 19.69 7.65 10.86
CA PHE A 28 18.74 7.95 11.94
C PHE A 28 17.73 6.82 12.14
N ARG A 29 18.22 5.62 12.47
CA ARG A 29 17.41 4.38 12.56
C ARG A 29 16.20 4.49 13.47
N ASN A 30 16.28 5.25 14.55
CA ASN A 30 15.20 5.46 15.51
C ASN A 30 14.09 6.38 14.99
N LYS A 31 14.33 7.10 13.88
CA LYS A 31 13.40 8.06 13.26
C LYS A 31 12.95 7.63 11.87
N THR A 32 13.10 6.34 11.54
CA THR A 32 12.79 5.81 10.21
C THR A 32 11.34 6.10 9.81
N HIS A 33 10.39 5.92 10.72
CA HIS A 33 8.98 6.19 10.46
C HIS A 33 8.71 7.68 10.18
N GLU A 34 9.24 8.56 11.02
CA GLU A 34 9.11 10.01 10.85
C GLU A 34 9.72 10.50 9.52
N ILE A 35 10.89 9.97 9.16
CA ILE A 35 11.54 10.27 7.88
C ILE A 35 10.66 9.88 6.71
N ILE A 36 10.06 8.68 6.75
CA ILE A 36 9.13 8.20 5.72
C ILE A 36 7.91 9.11 5.66
N LYS A 37 7.28 9.44 6.79
CA LYS A 37 6.09 10.30 6.85
C LYS A 37 6.36 11.69 6.24
N VAL A 38 7.48 12.30 6.58
CA VAL A 38 7.87 13.59 6.01
C VAL A 38 8.09 13.48 4.50
N TRP A 39 8.77 12.44 4.06
CA TRP A 39 9.00 12.21 2.63
C TRP A 39 7.70 11.98 1.87
N MET A 40 6.76 11.16 2.40
CA MET A 40 5.46 10.93 1.76
C MET A 40 4.66 12.24 1.64
N LYS A 41 4.67 13.08 2.68
CA LYS A 41 4.03 14.41 2.64
C LYS A 41 4.63 15.29 1.54
N ILE A 42 5.95 15.30 1.41
CA ILE A 42 6.64 16.04 0.35
C ILE A 42 6.24 15.51 -1.04
N GLN A 43 6.17 14.18 -1.22
CA GLN A 43 5.76 13.59 -2.49
C GLN A 43 4.32 13.99 -2.88
N ILE A 44 3.38 13.94 -1.95
CA ILE A 44 1.98 14.35 -2.17
C ILE A 44 1.93 15.81 -2.65
N PHE A 45 2.69 16.69 -2.00
CA PHE A 45 2.77 18.11 -2.38
C PHE A 45 3.39 18.31 -3.78
N LEU A 46 4.56 17.68 -4.05
CA LEU A 46 5.27 17.83 -5.32
C LEU A 46 4.48 17.25 -6.51
N LEU A 47 3.71 16.21 -6.28
CA LEU A 47 2.87 15.59 -7.32
C LEU A 47 1.55 16.35 -7.54
N GLY A 48 1.25 17.34 -6.71
CA GLY A 48 0.00 18.11 -6.78
C GLY A 48 -1.23 17.27 -6.47
N ILE A 49 -1.13 16.37 -5.49
CA ILE A 49 -2.21 15.47 -5.08
C ILE A 49 -3.06 16.18 -4.02
N LYS A 50 -4.38 16.20 -4.26
CA LYS A 50 -5.38 16.52 -3.22
C LYS A 50 -5.98 15.22 -2.72
N LEU A 51 -6.17 15.12 -1.41
CA LEU A 51 -6.77 13.93 -0.79
C LEU A 51 -8.20 14.22 -0.38
N GLU A 52 -9.12 13.33 -0.74
CA GLU A 52 -10.47 13.24 -0.24
C GLU A 52 -10.58 11.95 0.56
N ILE A 53 -10.91 12.04 1.83
CA ILE A 53 -10.97 10.90 2.75
C ILE A 53 -12.40 10.74 3.24
N GLU A 54 -12.95 9.55 3.06
CA GLU A 54 -14.26 9.13 3.55
C GLU A 54 -14.09 8.02 4.58
N GLY A 55 -14.81 8.10 5.69
CA GLY A 55 -14.59 7.23 6.84
C GLY A 55 -13.34 7.62 7.64
N SER A 56 -12.86 6.71 8.46
CA SER A 56 -11.68 6.93 9.32
C SER A 56 -10.87 5.65 9.53
N VAL A 57 -9.60 5.82 9.84
CA VAL A 57 -8.74 4.71 10.23
C VAL A 57 -9.17 4.18 11.61
N ASP A 58 -9.48 2.89 11.70
CA ASP A 58 -9.62 2.21 12.98
C ASP A 58 -8.24 1.70 13.45
N GLU A 59 -7.66 2.43 14.40
CA GLU A 59 -6.34 2.10 14.94
C GLU A 59 -6.30 0.79 15.74
N SER A 60 -7.45 0.17 16.05
CA SER A 60 -7.52 -1.14 16.66
C SER A 60 -7.29 -2.28 15.68
N CYS A 61 -7.30 -2.00 14.38
CA CYS A 61 -7.07 -3.01 13.36
C CYS A 61 -5.60 -3.45 13.28
N ASP A 62 -5.43 -4.75 13.08
CA ASP A 62 -4.14 -5.42 12.96
C ASP A 62 -3.61 -5.40 11.53
N MET A 63 -4.52 -5.27 10.57
CA MET A 63 -4.22 -5.36 9.14
C MET A 63 -5.03 -4.35 8.34
N VAL A 64 -4.38 -3.72 7.36
CA VAL A 64 -5.04 -2.90 6.36
C VAL A 64 -4.93 -3.58 5.01
N VAL A 65 -6.06 -3.79 4.34
CA VAL A 65 -6.13 -4.31 2.97
C VAL A 65 -6.72 -3.27 2.04
N MET A 66 -6.14 -3.14 0.85
CA MET A 66 -6.57 -2.14 -0.12
C MET A 66 -6.36 -2.60 -1.55
N ASN A 67 -7.09 -2.02 -2.49
CA ASN A 67 -6.84 -2.22 -3.92
C ASN A 67 -5.51 -1.59 -4.36
N HIS A 68 -4.96 -2.05 -5.48
CA HIS A 68 -3.65 -1.62 -5.97
C HIS A 68 -3.69 -1.15 -7.42
N GLN A 69 -3.42 0.12 -7.66
CA GLN A 69 -3.40 0.72 -9.00
C GLN A 69 -2.04 1.35 -9.34
N SER A 70 -1.37 1.94 -8.34
CA SER A 70 -0.17 2.75 -8.54
C SER A 70 0.80 2.63 -7.36
N LEU A 71 2.02 3.09 -7.55
CA LEU A 71 2.95 3.34 -6.44
C LEU A 71 2.40 4.36 -5.44
N LEU A 72 1.52 5.25 -5.90
CA LEU A 72 0.90 6.27 -5.05
C LEU A 72 0.04 5.68 -3.93
N ASP A 73 -0.52 4.48 -4.11
CA ASP A 73 -1.34 3.83 -3.09
C ASP A 73 -0.55 3.67 -1.77
N ILE A 74 0.73 3.28 -1.88
CA ILE A 74 1.63 3.15 -0.73
C ILE A 74 1.91 4.52 -0.11
N ILE A 75 2.23 5.52 -0.94
CA ILE A 75 2.55 6.88 -0.49
C ILE A 75 1.38 7.49 0.28
N ILE A 76 0.17 7.34 -0.26
CA ILE A 76 -1.03 7.91 0.30
C ILE A 76 -1.41 7.22 1.61
N MET A 77 -1.43 5.88 1.62
CA MET A 77 -1.79 5.14 2.82
C MET A 77 -0.77 5.36 3.94
N GLU A 78 0.53 5.36 3.65
CA GLU A 78 1.58 5.67 4.62
C GLU A 78 1.46 7.11 5.15
N HIS A 79 1.00 8.06 4.33
CA HIS A 79 0.75 9.44 4.76
C HIS A 79 -0.45 9.54 5.71
N ILE A 80 -1.55 8.85 5.38
CA ILE A 80 -2.82 8.94 6.14
C ILE A 80 -2.72 8.18 7.45
N HIS A 81 -2.21 6.94 7.44
CA HIS A 81 -2.21 6.06 8.59
C HIS A 81 -1.22 6.52 9.67
N ALA A 82 -1.68 6.69 10.92
CA ALA A 82 -0.83 7.20 12.00
C ALA A 82 0.28 6.22 12.42
N LYS A 83 -0.02 4.92 12.46
CA LYS A 83 0.94 3.88 12.84
C LYS A 83 1.91 3.56 11.72
N ASN A 84 3.10 3.08 12.10
CA ASN A 84 4.14 2.58 11.18
C ASN A 84 3.69 1.26 10.54
N LEU A 85 3.18 1.32 9.33
CA LEU A 85 2.69 0.15 8.61
C LEU A 85 3.81 -0.83 8.26
N ALA A 86 3.52 -2.11 8.38
CA ALA A 86 4.41 -3.18 7.94
C ALA A 86 3.96 -3.71 6.57
N TRP A 87 4.46 -3.10 5.51
CA TRP A 87 4.11 -3.47 4.14
C TRP A 87 4.62 -4.84 3.75
N VAL A 88 3.77 -5.61 3.08
CA VAL A 88 4.14 -6.88 2.45
C VAL A 88 4.57 -6.62 1.02
N ALA A 89 5.86 -6.76 0.76
CA ALA A 89 6.50 -6.51 -0.52
C ALA A 89 6.99 -7.80 -1.19
N LYS A 90 7.01 -7.82 -2.52
CA LYS A 90 7.55 -8.92 -3.30
C LYS A 90 9.08 -9.00 -3.13
N LYS A 91 9.63 -10.21 -2.96
CA LYS A 91 11.07 -10.45 -2.72
C LYS A 91 11.95 -9.82 -3.80
N GLU A 92 11.53 -9.91 -5.06
CA GLU A 92 12.29 -9.36 -6.18
C GLU A 92 12.51 -7.84 -6.09
N ILE A 93 11.58 -7.11 -5.44
CA ILE A 93 11.78 -5.68 -5.19
C ILE A 93 12.82 -5.49 -4.08
N THR A 94 12.80 -6.36 -3.06
CA THR A 94 13.77 -6.32 -1.95
C THR A 94 15.19 -6.64 -2.42
N ASP A 95 15.32 -7.44 -3.48
CA ASP A 95 16.61 -7.88 -4.03
C ASP A 95 17.21 -6.86 -5.01
N LEU A 96 16.48 -5.81 -5.39
CA LEU A 96 17.05 -4.70 -6.18
C LEU A 96 18.17 -4.00 -5.39
N PHE A 97 19.34 -3.87 -6.04
CA PHE A 97 20.59 -3.42 -5.40
C PHE A 97 20.41 -2.15 -4.57
N PHE A 98 19.79 -1.12 -5.11
CA PHE A 98 19.61 0.15 -4.41
C PHE A 98 18.19 0.31 -3.86
N PHE A 99 17.17 0.10 -4.70
CA PHE A 99 15.78 0.32 -4.32
C PHE A 99 15.26 -0.67 -3.26
N GLY A 100 15.88 -1.85 -3.15
CA GLY A 100 15.55 -2.80 -2.09
C GLY A 100 15.74 -2.25 -0.67
N HIS A 101 16.59 -1.23 -0.50
CA HIS A 101 16.82 -0.62 0.80
C HIS A 101 15.63 0.18 1.32
N ILE A 102 14.71 0.66 0.45
CA ILE A 102 13.45 1.29 0.88
C ILE A 102 12.52 0.30 1.61
N ILE A 103 12.73 -1.00 1.38
CA ILE A 103 11.99 -2.08 2.05
C ILE A 103 12.77 -2.58 3.26
N LYS A 104 14.09 -2.75 3.13
CA LYS A 104 14.98 -3.30 4.19
C LYS A 104 15.13 -2.34 5.37
N ALA A 105 15.36 -1.05 5.12
CA ALA A 105 15.62 -0.07 6.17
C ALA A 105 14.44 0.10 7.15
N PRO A 106 13.18 0.25 6.72
CA PRO A 106 12.02 0.30 7.61
C PRO A 106 11.56 -1.09 8.09
N ARG A 107 12.28 -2.16 7.76
CA ARG A 107 11.92 -3.54 8.09
C ARG A 107 10.51 -3.90 7.64
N MET A 108 10.21 -3.68 6.37
CA MET A 108 9.00 -4.20 5.72
C MET A 108 9.10 -5.72 5.56
N ILE A 109 8.00 -6.38 5.30
CA ILE A 109 7.94 -7.84 5.16
C ILE A 109 8.18 -8.20 3.70
N SER A 110 9.21 -9.00 3.44
CA SER A 110 9.52 -9.53 2.11
C SER A 110 8.93 -10.92 1.95
N ILE A 111 8.21 -11.18 0.87
CA ILE A 111 7.62 -12.49 0.58
C ILE A 111 8.09 -13.03 -0.76
N ASP A 112 8.58 -14.28 -0.73
CA ASP A 112 8.73 -15.13 -1.90
C ASP A 112 7.42 -15.91 -2.08
N ARG A 113 6.64 -15.54 -3.11
CA ARG A 113 5.30 -16.11 -3.32
C ARG A 113 5.33 -17.48 -3.98
N ASP A 114 6.41 -17.80 -4.64
CA ASP A 114 6.59 -19.05 -5.39
C ASP A 114 7.09 -20.18 -4.50
N ASN A 115 7.45 -19.87 -3.25
CA ASN A 115 7.98 -20.83 -2.29
C ASN A 115 7.02 -21.04 -1.10
N LYS A 116 6.67 -22.29 -0.81
CA LYS A 116 5.86 -22.66 0.37
C LYS A 116 6.48 -22.19 1.70
N ALA A 117 7.81 -22.16 1.79
CA ALA A 117 8.52 -21.60 2.96
C ALA A 117 8.29 -20.08 3.10
N GLY A 118 7.96 -19.37 2.03
CA GLY A 118 7.64 -17.94 2.05
C GLY A 118 6.44 -17.61 2.94
N ILE A 119 5.44 -18.51 3.02
CA ILE A 119 4.27 -18.33 3.88
C ILE A 119 4.63 -18.43 5.37
N ILE A 120 5.49 -19.39 5.72
CA ILE A 120 5.95 -19.55 7.12
C ILE A 120 6.77 -18.33 7.52
N HIS A 121 7.65 -17.86 6.64
CA HIS A 121 8.42 -16.63 6.86
C HIS A 121 7.50 -15.42 7.04
N LEU A 122 6.51 -15.25 6.16
CA LEU A 122 5.52 -14.17 6.23
C LEU A 122 4.76 -14.16 7.55
N LEU A 123 4.30 -15.32 8.04
CA LEU A 123 3.61 -15.45 9.32
C LEU A 123 4.52 -15.07 10.51
N LYS A 124 5.80 -15.48 10.47
CA LYS A 124 6.79 -15.13 11.50
C LYS A 124 7.03 -13.62 11.55
N GLU A 125 7.29 -13.02 10.37
CA GLU A 125 7.53 -11.58 10.26
C GLU A 125 6.29 -10.76 10.64
N ALA A 126 5.10 -11.20 10.22
CA ALA A 126 3.84 -10.55 10.59
C ALA A 126 3.65 -10.52 12.11
N LYS A 127 3.85 -11.66 12.80
CA LYS A 127 3.80 -11.71 14.26
C LYS A 127 4.80 -10.75 14.92
N ASP A 128 6.04 -10.69 14.42
CA ASP A 128 7.05 -9.77 14.93
C ASP A 128 6.64 -8.29 14.76
N ARG A 129 6.04 -7.94 13.63
CA ARG A 129 5.58 -6.55 13.38
C ARG A 129 4.37 -6.20 14.25
N LEU A 130 3.39 -7.08 14.35
CA LEU A 130 2.23 -6.90 15.21
C LEU A 130 2.61 -6.75 16.69
N SER A 131 3.54 -7.57 17.20
CA SER A 131 4.03 -7.45 18.59
C SER A 131 4.73 -6.11 18.88
N LYS A 132 5.13 -5.38 17.84
CA LYS A 132 5.73 -4.03 17.89
C LYS A 132 4.70 -2.93 17.60
N GLY A 133 3.41 -3.24 17.60
CA GLY A 133 2.33 -2.29 17.34
C GLY A 133 2.26 -1.80 15.88
N ARG A 134 2.85 -2.57 14.93
CA ARG A 134 2.85 -2.23 13.51
C ARG A 134 1.80 -3.06 12.76
N PRO A 135 0.70 -2.44 12.30
CA PRO A 135 -0.28 -3.13 11.48
C PRO A 135 0.31 -3.61 10.16
N ILE A 136 -0.16 -4.75 9.68
CA ILE A 136 0.23 -5.28 8.38
C ILE A 136 -0.51 -4.51 7.29
N ALA A 137 0.19 -4.07 6.27
CA ALA A 137 -0.43 -3.45 5.09
C ALA A 137 -0.15 -4.30 3.84
N MET A 138 -1.19 -4.63 3.09
CA MET A 138 -1.02 -5.39 1.86
C MET A 138 -2.12 -5.15 0.83
N PHE A 139 -1.75 -5.44 -0.40
CA PHE A 139 -2.65 -5.48 -1.55
C PHE A 139 -3.02 -6.94 -1.83
N PRO A 140 -4.25 -7.37 -1.51
CA PRO A 140 -4.65 -8.79 -1.70
C PRO A 140 -4.68 -9.21 -3.17
N GLU A 141 -4.82 -8.28 -4.11
CA GLU A 141 -4.70 -8.50 -5.56
C GLU A 141 -3.31 -9.04 -5.96
N GLY A 142 -2.29 -8.73 -5.19
CA GLY A 142 -0.93 -9.19 -5.42
C GLY A 142 -0.17 -8.49 -6.56
N THR A 143 -0.83 -7.71 -7.38
CA THR A 143 -0.25 -6.89 -8.47
C THR A 143 -1.12 -5.67 -8.71
N ARG A 144 -0.61 -4.71 -9.51
CA ARG A 144 -1.38 -3.51 -9.86
C ARG A 144 -2.39 -3.80 -10.94
N SER A 145 -3.62 -3.35 -10.73
CA SER A 145 -4.69 -3.36 -11.74
C SER A 145 -4.45 -2.29 -12.82
N ASN A 146 -5.33 -2.27 -13.83
CA ASN A 146 -5.36 -1.21 -14.85
C ASN A 146 -6.03 0.08 -14.35
N GLY A 147 -6.63 0.06 -13.17
CA GLY A 147 -7.34 1.19 -12.56
C GLY A 147 -8.82 1.29 -12.94
N GLU A 148 -9.32 0.43 -13.82
CA GLU A 148 -10.72 0.37 -14.23
C GLU A 148 -11.53 -0.57 -13.34
N GLU A 149 -10.88 -1.64 -12.86
CA GLU A 149 -11.48 -2.66 -12.00
C GLU A 149 -10.47 -3.16 -10.97
N MET A 150 -10.96 -3.75 -9.88
CA MET A 150 -10.15 -4.48 -8.93
C MET A 150 -9.92 -5.91 -9.44
N LEU A 151 -8.71 -6.43 -9.19
CA LEU A 151 -8.38 -7.82 -9.50
C LEU A 151 -8.84 -8.75 -8.37
N ASP A 152 -8.92 -10.05 -8.69
CA ASP A 152 -9.27 -11.07 -7.70
C ASP A 152 -8.23 -11.18 -6.59
N PHE A 153 -8.72 -11.39 -5.38
CA PHE A 153 -7.89 -11.51 -4.20
C PHE A 153 -7.13 -12.83 -4.18
N LYS A 154 -5.87 -12.77 -3.79
CA LYS A 154 -5.01 -13.95 -3.62
C LYS A 154 -5.12 -14.48 -2.18
N PRO A 155 -5.03 -15.80 -1.98
CA PRO A 155 -5.29 -16.43 -0.69
C PRO A 155 -4.29 -16.06 0.42
N GLY A 156 -3.19 -15.40 0.08
CA GLY A 156 -2.15 -15.03 1.05
C GLY A 156 -2.65 -14.12 2.17
N ALA A 157 -3.52 -13.14 1.86
CA ALA A 157 -4.11 -12.24 2.85
C ALA A 157 -5.05 -13.01 3.80
N GLN A 158 -5.94 -13.84 3.24
CA GLN A 158 -6.85 -14.68 4.01
C GLN A 158 -6.10 -15.62 4.96
N MET A 159 -5.03 -16.25 4.46
CA MET A 159 -4.25 -17.20 5.23
C MET A 159 -3.59 -16.55 6.45
N ILE A 160 -2.97 -15.37 6.30
CA ILE A 160 -2.36 -14.64 7.42
C ILE A 160 -3.43 -14.22 8.41
N ALA A 161 -4.50 -13.61 7.92
CA ALA A 161 -5.58 -13.09 8.75
C ALA A 161 -6.24 -14.20 9.56
N ASN A 162 -6.58 -15.33 8.96
CA ASN A 162 -7.15 -16.49 9.66
C ASN A 162 -6.19 -17.10 10.68
N LYS A 163 -4.89 -17.22 10.31
CA LYS A 163 -3.90 -17.86 11.18
C LYS A 163 -3.59 -17.04 12.42
N LEU A 164 -3.63 -15.71 12.29
CA LEU A 164 -3.35 -14.76 13.37
C LEU A 164 -4.61 -14.16 13.99
N LYS A 165 -5.80 -14.50 13.50
CA LYS A 165 -7.11 -14.00 13.95
C LYS A 165 -7.16 -12.46 13.93
N LEU A 166 -6.75 -11.87 12.80
CA LEU A 166 -6.60 -10.43 12.68
C LEU A 166 -7.94 -9.72 12.50
N LYS A 167 -8.02 -8.50 13.03
CA LYS A 167 -9.03 -7.51 12.68
C LYS A 167 -8.52 -6.68 11.49
N ILE A 168 -9.30 -6.61 10.43
CA ILE A 168 -8.90 -6.03 9.14
C ILE A 168 -9.65 -4.74 8.89
N GLN A 169 -8.94 -3.67 8.53
CA GLN A 169 -9.50 -2.45 7.96
C GLN A 169 -9.41 -2.51 6.44
N PRO A 170 -10.52 -2.61 5.71
CA PRO A 170 -10.51 -2.45 4.27
C PRO A 170 -10.45 -0.99 3.88
N ALA A 171 -9.76 -0.67 2.78
CA ALA A 171 -9.74 0.67 2.20
C ALA A 171 -9.79 0.62 0.67
N ILE A 172 -10.52 1.54 0.08
CA ILE A 172 -10.56 1.75 -1.37
C ILE A 172 -9.78 3.01 -1.71
N ILE A 173 -8.86 2.91 -2.68
CA ILE A 173 -8.07 4.04 -3.18
C ILE A 173 -8.38 4.21 -4.65
N LEU A 174 -8.84 5.40 -5.02
CA LEU A 174 -9.30 5.72 -6.37
C LEU A 174 -8.39 6.74 -7.03
N ASN A 175 -8.27 6.65 -8.37
CA ASN A 175 -7.64 7.62 -9.24
C ASN A 175 -6.11 7.71 -9.19
N THR A 176 -5.43 6.90 -8.40
CA THR A 176 -3.95 6.96 -8.26
C THR A 176 -3.24 6.64 -9.57
N ARG A 177 -3.72 5.68 -10.36
CA ARG A 177 -3.14 5.35 -11.67
C ARG A 177 -3.25 6.49 -12.67
N ASN A 178 -4.36 7.22 -12.66
CA ASN A 178 -4.56 8.36 -13.55
C ASN A 178 -3.62 9.53 -13.22
N ILE A 179 -3.16 9.63 -11.97
CA ILE A 179 -2.21 10.64 -11.51
C ILE A 179 -0.78 10.22 -11.80
N LEU A 180 -0.42 8.96 -11.52
CA LEU A 180 0.91 8.42 -11.77
C LEU A 180 0.83 7.00 -12.34
N ASP A 181 1.03 6.89 -13.65
CA ASP A 181 1.20 5.61 -14.33
C ASP A 181 2.69 5.36 -14.63
N SER A 182 3.30 4.52 -13.82
CA SER A 182 4.71 4.15 -13.96
C SER A 182 5.03 3.33 -15.21
N LYS A 183 4.03 2.67 -15.83
CA LYS A 183 4.23 1.90 -17.07
C LYS A 183 4.34 2.82 -18.29
N SER A 184 3.47 3.83 -18.36
CA SER A 184 3.47 4.79 -19.47
C SER A 184 4.30 6.05 -19.20
N LEU A 185 4.93 6.14 -18.02
CA LEU A 185 5.67 7.30 -17.54
C LEU A 185 4.87 8.60 -17.63
N LYS A 186 3.59 8.55 -17.25
CA LYS A 186 2.72 9.72 -17.25
C LYS A 186 2.45 10.17 -15.83
N GLN A 187 2.50 11.48 -15.62
CA GLN A 187 2.08 12.12 -14.35
C GLN A 187 1.23 13.36 -14.65
N LYS A 188 0.19 13.54 -13.87
CA LYS A 188 -0.63 14.76 -13.80
C LYS A 188 -1.10 14.98 -12.36
N PRO A 189 -1.27 16.23 -11.92
CA PRO A 189 -1.90 16.48 -10.62
C PRO A 189 -3.36 16.02 -10.64
N GLY A 190 -3.93 15.79 -9.45
CA GLY A 190 -5.33 15.38 -9.35
C GLY A 190 -5.77 15.09 -7.93
N VAL A 191 -7.01 14.65 -7.83
CA VAL A 191 -7.63 14.25 -6.57
C VAL A 191 -7.54 12.74 -6.43
N VAL A 192 -7.13 12.26 -5.25
CA VAL A 192 -7.22 10.85 -4.85
C VAL A 192 -8.28 10.75 -3.77
N LYS A 193 -9.25 9.89 -3.98
CA LYS A 193 -10.25 9.56 -2.97
C LYS A 193 -9.83 8.28 -2.25
N VAL A 194 -9.87 8.30 -0.92
CA VAL A 194 -9.64 7.15 -0.05
C VAL A 194 -10.87 6.91 0.80
N ILE A 195 -11.41 5.70 0.77
CA ILE A 195 -12.61 5.31 1.51
C ILE A 195 -12.21 4.20 2.48
N PHE A 196 -12.37 4.45 3.78
CA PHE A 196 -12.22 3.42 4.80
C PHE A 196 -13.56 2.75 5.03
N LEU A 197 -13.60 1.43 4.85
CA LEU A 197 -14.81 0.62 5.09
C LEU A 197 -14.82 0.10 6.52
N GLU A 198 -15.97 -0.44 6.93
CA GLU A 198 -16.11 -1.04 8.26
C GLU A 198 -15.12 -2.20 8.46
N PRO A 199 -14.48 -2.27 9.63
CA PRO A 199 -13.56 -3.35 9.95
C PRO A 199 -14.22 -4.72 9.96
N VAL A 200 -13.47 -5.73 9.51
CA VAL A 200 -13.90 -7.13 9.45
C VAL A 200 -13.01 -7.99 10.32
N GLN A 201 -13.60 -8.91 11.09
CA GLN A 201 -12.84 -9.90 11.86
C GLN A 201 -12.58 -11.14 11.01
N ALA A 202 -11.32 -11.54 10.88
CA ALA A 202 -10.99 -12.80 10.21
C ALA A 202 -11.44 -14.00 11.05
N GLU A 203 -12.30 -14.81 10.47
CA GLU A 203 -12.83 -16.02 11.11
C GLU A 203 -12.72 -17.22 10.18
N LYS A 204 -11.91 -18.20 10.58
CA LYS A 204 -11.67 -19.40 9.77
C LYS A 204 -12.94 -20.24 9.62
N GLY A 205 -13.26 -20.60 8.39
CA GLY A 205 -14.43 -21.43 8.05
C GLY A 205 -15.68 -20.64 7.71
N THR A 206 -15.58 -19.32 7.65
CA THR A 206 -16.63 -18.43 7.14
C THR A 206 -16.25 -17.87 5.76
N THR A 207 -17.16 -17.17 5.12
CA THR A 207 -17.01 -16.51 3.81
C THR A 207 -16.45 -15.08 3.91
N TRP A 208 -15.92 -14.69 5.09
CA TRP A 208 -15.54 -13.30 5.36
C TRP A 208 -14.62 -12.68 4.30
N PHE A 209 -13.74 -13.48 3.69
CA PHE A 209 -12.77 -12.98 2.73
C PHE A 209 -13.36 -12.77 1.35
N GLU A 210 -14.18 -13.70 0.92
CA GLU A 210 -14.96 -13.63 -0.32
C GLU A 210 -15.99 -12.49 -0.24
N ASP A 211 -16.69 -12.36 0.88
CA ASP A 211 -17.64 -11.27 1.15
C ASP A 211 -16.94 -9.91 1.15
N LEU A 212 -15.75 -9.84 1.75
CA LEU A 212 -14.93 -8.63 1.76
C LEU A 212 -14.49 -8.25 0.34
N GLU A 213 -14.01 -9.21 -0.45
CA GLU A 213 -13.61 -8.99 -1.83
C GLU A 213 -14.78 -8.43 -2.65
N GLN A 214 -15.94 -9.07 -2.57
CA GLN A 214 -17.14 -8.65 -3.27
C GLN A 214 -17.55 -7.23 -2.88
N HIS A 215 -17.64 -6.95 -1.58
CA HIS A 215 -18.01 -5.63 -1.08
C HIS A 215 -17.02 -4.54 -1.53
N MET A 216 -15.72 -4.80 -1.46
CA MET A 216 -14.71 -3.86 -1.93
C MET A 216 -14.82 -3.60 -3.45
N LYS A 217 -15.10 -4.62 -4.26
CA LYS A 217 -15.32 -4.48 -5.71
C LYS A 217 -16.58 -3.65 -6.02
N GLU A 218 -17.66 -3.86 -5.29
CA GLU A 218 -18.91 -3.11 -5.45
C GLU A 218 -18.71 -1.63 -5.14
N VAL A 219 -18.11 -1.30 -3.99
CA VAL A 219 -17.80 0.10 -3.61
C VAL A 219 -16.85 0.74 -4.62
N PHE A 220 -15.82 0.01 -5.05
CA PHE A 220 -14.88 0.52 -6.06
C PHE A 220 -15.58 0.87 -7.37
N GLN A 221 -16.46 0.02 -7.87
CA GLN A 221 -17.20 0.24 -9.11
C GLN A 221 -18.18 1.41 -9.00
N GLU A 222 -18.90 1.50 -7.88
CA GLU A 222 -19.85 2.57 -7.63
C GLU A 222 -19.13 3.94 -7.60
N GLU A 223 -18.05 4.04 -6.83
CA GLU A 223 -17.32 5.29 -6.66
C GLU A 223 -16.49 5.68 -7.90
N SER A 224 -16.02 4.70 -8.67
CA SER A 224 -15.34 4.97 -9.93
C SER A 224 -16.27 5.63 -10.96
N LYS A 225 -17.55 5.26 -11.00
CA LYS A 225 -18.55 5.88 -11.88
C LYS A 225 -18.84 7.34 -11.50
N LYS A 226 -18.85 7.67 -10.21
CA LYS A 226 -19.06 9.04 -9.72
C LYS A 226 -17.90 10.00 -10.09
N ASN A 227 -16.68 9.47 -10.22
CA ASN A 227 -15.50 10.26 -10.56
C ASN A 227 -15.32 10.52 -12.07
N VAL A 228 -16.16 9.94 -12.94
CA VAL A 228 -16.12 10.11 -14.40
C VAL A 228 -17.13 11.17 -14.87
N SER A 229 -18.05 11.58 -14.04
CA SER A 229 -19.02 12.66 -14.28
C SER A 229 -18.48 14.00 -13.80
#